data_c5448caf438fdf1878a06c1378490998
#
_entry.id   c5448caf438fdf1878a06c1378490998
#
_cell.length_a   1.000
_cell.length_b   1.000
_cell.length_c   1.000
_cell.angle_alpha   90.00
_cell.angle_beta   90.00
_cell.angle_gamma   90.00
#
_symmetry.space_group_name_H-M   'P 1'
#
loop_
_entity.id
_entity.type
_entity.pdbx_description
1 polymer ?
#
loop_
_entity_poly.entity_id
_entity_poly.type
_entity_poly.pdbx_seq_one_letter_code
_entity_poly.pdbx_strand_id
1 'polypeptide(L)'
;MTVLKRDHGVGINRKRLQRLRREIGHEPIWCKPRTSIPDDGHRQYPYLLRHLTITRPDHVWCTDITYVPMPGGHSYLCSVMDWASRKVLGWAVSNTMETGLCLEALDNALAATGRVPEIFNSDQGCQFTSAEWTGKLLGLGIKISMDGRGRWMDNVFIERLWRSVKYEEIYLFEHATVHALRAGLRKWFGRYNDWRPHETLGNLTPTMVYQTSHQAAA
;
A
#
# COMPACT_ATOMS: atom_id res chain seq x y z
N MET A 1 -13.52 -33.64 -9.26
CA MET A 1 -13.72 -34.37 -10.54
C MET A 1 -12.95 -35.68 -10.57
N THR A 2 -11.67 -35.69 -10.28
CA THR A 2 -10.82 -36.90 -10.25
C THR A 2 -11.35 -38.00 -9.32
N VAL A 3 -11.76 -37.62 -8.10
CA VAL A 3 -12.36 -38.57 -7.11
C VAL A 3 -13.67 -39.17 -7.62
N LEU A 4 -14.57 -38.36 -8.17
CA LEU A 4 -15.85 -38.87 -8.73
C LEU A 4 -15.63 -39.87 -9.86
N LYS A 5 -14.64 -39.64 -10.70
CA LYS A 5 -14.30 -40.56 -11.79
C LYS A 5 -13.64 -41.83 -11.26
N ARG A 6 -12.71 -41.70 -10.31
CA ARG A 6 -11.94 -42.81 -9.72
C ARG A 6 -12.82 -43.74 -8.87
N ASP A 7 -13.60 -43.17 -7.96
CA ASP A 7 -14.26 -43.92 -6.90
C ASP A 7 -15.72 -44.27 -7.26
N HIS A 8 -16.35 -43.51 -8.17
CA HIS A 8 -17.75 -43.69 -8.55
C HIS A 8 -17.98 -43.83 -10.05
N GLY A 9 -16.95 -43.86 -10.89
CA GLY A 9 -17.04 -43.98 -12.33
C GLY A 9 -17.77 -42.82 -13.06
N VAL A 10 -18.03 -41.72 -12.35
CA VAL A 10 -18.82 -40.59 -12.86
C VAL A 10 -17.93 -39.57 -13.56
N GLY A 11 -18.04 -39.54 -14.92
CA GLY A 11 -17.43 -38.50 -15.74
C GLY A 11 -18.30 -37.26 -15.83
N ILE A 12 -17.90 -36.18 -15.12
CA ILE A 12 -18.65 -34.93 -15.10
C ILE A 12 -17.70 -33.74 -15.32
N ASN A 13 -18.13 -32.70 -16.07
CA ASN A 13 -17.34 -31.50 -16.25
C ASN A 13 -17.53 -30.53 -15.06
N ARG A 14 -16.57 -29.61 -14.90
CA ARG A 14 -16.53 -28.66 -13.79
C ARG A 14 -17.79 -27.81 -13.70
N LYS A 15 -18.31 -27.30 -14.82
CA LYS A 15 -19.49 -26.41 -14.83
C LYS A 15 -20.76 -27.15 -14.36
N ARG A 16 -20.95 -28.41 -14.81
CA ARG A 16 -22.09 -29.25 -14.38
C ARG A 16 -21.98 -29.58 -12.87
N LEU A 17 -20.79 -29.93 -12.40
CA LEU A 17 -20.58 -30.21 -10.97
C LEU A 17 -20.87 -28.97 -10.12
N GLN A 18 -20.43 -27.79 -10.55
CA GLN A 18 -20.72 -26.53 -9.84
C GLN A 18 -22.20 -26.20 -9.80
N ARG A 19 -22.94 -26.44 -10.91
CA ARG A 19 -24.39 -26.25 -10.94
C ARG A 19 -25.09 -27.18 -9.97
N LEU A 20 -24.83 -28.49 -10.02
CA LEU A 20 -25.42 -29.48 -9.13
C LEU A 20 -25.13 -29.17 -7.66
N ARG A 21 -23.92 -28.80 -7.31
CA ARG A 21 -23.58 -28.39 -5.92
C ARG A 21 -24.41 -27.20 -5.46
N ARG A 22 -24.66 -26.23 -6.32
CA ARG A 22 -25.46 -25.06 -6.03
C ARG A 22 -26.94 -25.41 -5.85
N GLU A 23 -27.48 -26.30 -6.68
CA GLU A 23 -28.86 -26.83 -6.62
C GLU A 23 -29.13 -27.55 -5.28
N ILE A 24 -28.15 -28.27 -4.73
CA ILE A 24 -28.28 -28.96 -3.44
C ILE A 24 -27.82 -28.12 -2.23
N GLY A 25 -27.55 -26.82 -2.43
CA GLY A 25 -27.10 -25.91 -1.36
C GLY A 25 -25.70 -26.23 -0.82
N HIS A 26 -24.92 -27.07 -1.53
CA HIS A 26 -23.56 -27.43 -1.09
C HIS A 26 -22.55 -26.39 -1.54
N GLU A 27 -22.32 -25.38 -0.72
CA GLU A 27 -21.27 -24.37 -0.93
C GLU A 27 -20.01 -24.69 -0.11
N PRO A 28 -18.80 -24.40 -0.65
CA PRO A 28 -17.57 -24.56 0.11
C PRO A 28 -17.52 -23.53 1.26
N ILE A 29 -17.06 -24.01 2.42
CA ILE A 29 -16.87 -23.16 3.61
C ILE A 29 -15.52 -22.44 3.47
N TRP A 30 -15.44 -21.46 2.62
CA TRP A 30 -14.31 -20.53 2.59
C TRP A 30 -14.78 -19.13 2.24
N CYS A 31 -13.99 -18.14 2.63
CA CYS A 31 -14.31 -16.74 2.39
C CYS A 31 -14.54 -16.51 0.89
N LYS A 32 -15.65 -15.87 0.56
CA LYS A 32 -15.91 -15.39 -0.80
C LYS A 32 -14.86 -14.32 -1.14
N PRO A 33 -14.36 -14.25 -2.41
CA PRO A 33 -13.31 -13.32 -2.79
C PRO A 33 -13.70 -11.83 -2.72
N ARG A 34 -14.92 -11.50 -2.26
CA ARG A 34 -15.38 -10.12 -2.04
C ARG A 34 -15.72 -9.95 -0.57
N THR A 35 -14.75 -9.49 0.20
CA THR A 35 -14.91 -9.15 1.63
C THR A 35 -15.29 -7.69 1.85
N SER A 36 -15.19 -6.83 0.82
CA SER A 36 -15.54 -5.41 0.88
C SER A 36 -16.68 -5.12 -0.08
N ILE A 37 -17.75 -4.50 0.41
CA ILE A 37 -18.83 -3.93 -0.38
C ILE A 37 -18.44 -2.45 -0.60
N PRO A 38 -18.32 -1.97 -1.85
CA PRO A 38 -18.11 -0.55 -2.09
C PRO A 38 -19.30 0.24 -1.54
N ASP A 39 -19.04 1.28 -0.80
CA ASP A 39 -20.04 2.26 -0.44
C ASP A 39 -20.18 3.24 -1.62
N ASP A 40 -21.35 3.25 -2.26
CA ASP A 40 -21.65 4.13 -3.40
C ASP A 40 -21.68 5.61 -3.03
N GLY A 41 -21.66 5.94 -1.73
CA GLY A 41 -21.60 7.30 -1.19
C GLY A 41 -20.16 7.88 -1.17
N HIS A 42 -19.13 7.07 -1.34
CA HIS A 42 -17.75 7.56 -1.30
C HIS A 42 -17.33 8.20 -2.62
N ARG A 43 -16.87 9.44 -2.54
CA ARG A 43 -16.37 10.18 -3.71
C ARG A 43 -15.12 9.52 -4.26
N GLN A 44 -15.17 9.03 -5.49
CA GLN A 44 -14.02 8.50 -6.21
C GLN A 44 -13.30 9.65 -6.93
N TYR A 45 -11.96 9.65 -6.84
CA TYR A 45 -11.12 10.62 -7.52
C TYR A 45 -10.50 10.00 -8.77
N PRO A 46 -10.28 10.78 -9.85
CA PRO A 46 -9.70 10.27 -11.08
C PRO A 46 -8.22 9.90 -10.90
N TYR A 47 -7.75 8.94 -11.70
CA TYR A 47 -6.32 8.65 -11.78
C TYR A 47 -5.59 9.69 -12.63
N LEU A 48 -4.73 10.48 -12.01
CA LEU A 48 -4.06 11.61 -12.62
C LEU A 48 -2.70 11.28 -13.24
N LEU A 49 -2.13 10.08 -12.96
CA LEU A 49 -0.74 9.77 -13.30
C LEU A 49 -0.54 9.12 -14.67
N ARG A 50 -1.61 8.75 -15.40
CA ARG A 50 -1.54 7.93 -16.64
C ARG A 50 -0.55 8.45 -17.70
N HIS A 51 -0.46 9.76 -17.86
CA HIS A 51 0.39 10.40 -18.87
C HIS A 51 1.33 11.44 -18.25
N LEU A 52 1.50 11.36 -16.93
CA LEU A 52 2.32 12.29 -16.18
C LEU A 52 3.76 11.80 -16.13
N THR A 53 4.69 12.58 -16.66
CA THR A 53 6.11 12.34 -16.45
C THR A 53 6.53 12.94 -15.11
N ILE A 54 6.87 12.09 -14.16
CA ILE A 54 7.27 12.49 -12.81
C ILE A 54 8.79 12.59 -12.77
N THR A 55 9.32 13.81 -12.75
CA THR A 55 10.76 14.09 -12.90
C THR A 55 11.41 14.70 -11.66
N ARG A 56 10.63 15.13 -10.67
CA ARG A 56 11.15 15.82 -9.48
C ARG A 56 10.48 15.35 -8.19
N PRO A 57 11.17 15.43 -7.07
CA PRO A 57 10.57 15.21 -5.76
C PRO A 57 9.38 16.14 -5.50
N ASP A 58 8.50 15.72 -4.61
CA ASP A 58 7.27 16.41 -4.19
C ASP A 58 6.27 16.73 -5.33
N HIS A 59 6.49 16.17 -6.53
CA HIS A 59 5.48 16.19 -7.59
C HIS A 59 4.33 15.22 -7.26
N VAL A 60 4.68 13.98 -6.90
CA VAL A 60 3.71 12.96 -6.51
C VAL A 60 4.20 12.24 -5.27
N TRP A 61 3.37 12.18 -4.23
CA TRP A 61 3.53 11.22 -3.14
C TRP A 61 2.53 10.09 -3.29
N CYS A 62 2.91 8.90 -2.86
CA CYS A 62 2.01 7.75 -2.83
C CYS A 62 1.97 7.10 -1.45
N THR A 63 0.87 6.44 -1.16
CA THR A 63 0.66 5.71 0.10
C THR A 63 -0.04 4.38 -0.14
N ASP A 64 0.16 3.48 0.79
CA ASP A 64 -0.53 2.20 0.88
C ASP A 64 -0.42 1.65 2.31
N ILE A 65 -1.23 0.65 2.62
CA ILE A 65 -1.24 -0.04 3.91
C ILE A 65 -0.85 -1.50 3.69
N THR A 66 0.01 -2.02 4.56
CA THR A 66 0.34 -3.44 4.56
C THR A 66 0.15 -4.07 5.93
N TYR A 67 -0.18 -5.37 5.91
CA TYR A 67 -0.29 -6.20 7.12
C TYR A 67 1.10 -6.62 7.60
N VAL A 68 1.30 -6.54 8.91
CA VAL A 68 2.47 -7.02 9.62
C VAL A 68 2.03 -8.12 10.58
N PRO A 69 2.44 -9.38 10.35
CA PRO A 69 2.13 -10.45 11.29
C PRO A 69 2.81 -10.21 12.63
N MET A 70 2.07 -10.40 13.72
CA MET A 70 2.52 -10.24 15.10
C MET A 70 2.10 -11.45 15.92
N PRO A 71 2.76 -11.75 17.04
CA PRO A 71 2.27 -12.76 17.95
C PRO A 71 0.83 -12.44 18.38
N GLY A 72 -0.10 -13.38 18.11
CA GLY A 72 -1.51 -13.24 18.47
C GLY A 72 -2.38 -12.42 17.50
N GLY A 73 -1.85 -11.97 16.32
CA GLY A 73 -2.65 -11.23 15.35
C GLY A 73 -1.86 -10.47 14.30
N HIS A 74 -2.28 -9.25 14.02
CA HIS A 74 -1.66 -8.40 13.02
C HIS A 74 -1.55 -6.97 13.54
N SER A 75 -0.51 -6.26 13.09
CA SER A 75 -0.46 -4.80 13.06
C SER A 75 -0.52 -4.33 11.60
N TYR A 76 -0.73 -3.06 11.41
CA TYR A 76 -0.83 -2.41 10.10
C TYR A 76 0.27 -1.37 10.00
N LEU A 77 0.95 -1.35 8.87
CA LEU A 77 1.96 -0.37 8.52
C LEU A 77 1.46 0.45 7.33
N CYS A 78 1.37 1.75 7.50
CA CYS A 78 1.13 2.72 6.43
C CYS A 78 2.42 3.48 6.16
N SER A 79 2.74 3.74 4.89
CA SER A 79 3.90 4.55 4.50
C SER A 79 3.54 5.55 3.43
N VAL A 80 4.17 6.72 3.50
CA VAL A 80 4.13 7.77 2.48
C VAL A 80 5.49 7.84 1.80
N MET A 81 5.50 7.72 0.48
CA MET A 81 6.70 7.69 -0.35
C MET A 81 6.66 8.78 -1.41
N ASP A 82 7.77 9.46 -1.62
CA ASP A 82 7.94 10.30 -2.80
C ASP A 82 8.18 9.45 -4.05
N TRP A 83 7.40 9.69 -5.08
CA TRP A 83 7.40 8.88 -6.29
C TRP A 83 8.70 9.00 -7.10
N ALA A 84 9.28 10.20 -7.19
CA ALA A 84 10.49 10.44 -7.97
C ALA A 84 11.73 9.82 -7.33
N SER A 85 11.95 10.12 -6.06
CA SER A 85 13.15 9.71 -5.33
C SER A 85 13.05 8.33 -4.67
N ARG A 86 11.83 7.75 -4.55
CA ARG A 86 11.55 6.53 -3.79
C ARG A 86 11.77 6.70 -2.28
N LYS A 87 12.01 7.91 -1.80
CA LYS A 87 12.21 8.17 -0.39
C LYS A 87 10.94 7.94 0.40
N VAL A 88 11.02 7.16 1.45
CA VAL A 88 9.95 7.04 2.46
C VAL A 88 10.02 8.29 3.34
N LEU A 89 9.00 9.13 3.22
CA LEU A 89 8.93 10.43 3.88
C LEU A 89 8.32 10.33 5.27
N GLY A 90 7.34 9.44 5.44
CA GLY A 90 6.66 9.19 6.69
C GLY A 90 6.07 7.79 6.74
N TRP A 91 5.84 7.28 7.93
CA TRP A 91 5.20 6.00 8.16
C TRP A 91 4.60 5.96 9.57
N ALA A 92 3.63 5.08 9.76
CA ALA A 92 2.98 4.83 11.03
C ALA A 92 2.61 3.34 11.18
N VAL A 93 2.50 2.87 12.43
CA VAL A 93 2.08 1.50 12.78
C VAL A 93 0.95 1.55 13.78
N SER A 94 -0.12 0.78 13.51
CA SER A 94 -1.28 0.66 14.39
C SER A 94 -1.75 -0.80 14.50
N ASN A 95 -2.49 -1.11 15.55
CA ASN A 95 -3.21 -2.38 15.71
C ASN A 95 -4.58 -2.36 15.02
N THR A 96 -5.05 -1.19 14.57
CA THR A 96 -6.29 -1.02 13.83
C THR A 96 -6.01 -0.43 12.46
N MET A 97 -6.80 -0.84 11.45
CA MET A 97 -6.71 -0.34 10.08
C MET A 97 -7.73 0.78 9.86
N GLU A 98 -7.61 1.84 10.64
CA GLU A 98 -8.46 3.02 10.59
C GLU A 98 -7.80 4.16 9.81
N THR A 99 -8.59 5.17 9.42
CA THR A 99 -8.09 6.38 8.73
C THR A 99 -7.02 7.11 9.52
N GLY A 100 -7.09 7.09 10.86
CA GLY A 100 -6.09 7.67 11.74
C GLY A 100 -4.66 7.19 11.51
N LEU A 101 -4.47 5.91 11.15
CA LEU A 101 -3.16 5.38 10.76
C LEU A 101 -2.56 6.09 9.54
N CYS A 102 -3.40 6.33 8.52
CA CYS A 102 -2.97 7.02 7.29
C CYS A 102 -2.67 8.50 7.55
N LEU A 103 -3.49 9.14 8.39
CA LEU A 103 -3.29 10.53 8.79
C LEU A 103 -1.99 10.69 9.59
N GLU A 104 -1.68 9.78 10.53
CA GLU A 104 -0.41 9.78 11.26
C GLU A 104 0.79 9.65 10.31
N ALA A 105 0.72 8.73 9.34
CA ALA A 105 1.79 8.56 8.36
C ALA A 105 1.99 9.82 7.49
N LEU A 106 0.90 10.48 7.08
CA LEU A 106 0.93 11.74 6.34
C LEU A 106 1.52 12.87 7.19
N ASP A 107 1.08 13.01 8.44
CA ASP A 107 1.60 14.04 9.35
C ASP A 107 3.10 13.88 9.60
N ASN A 108 3.55 12.64 9.77
CA ASN A 108 4.97 12.32 9.89
C ASN A 108 5.76 12.72 8.63
N ALA A 109 5.19 12.51 7.43
CA ALA A 109 5.81 12.92 6.17
C ALA A 109 5.88 14.44 6.03
N LEU A 110 4.79 15.15 6.33
CA LEU A 110 4.73 16.62 6.31
C LEU A 110 5.70 17.22 7.31
N ALA A 111 5.76 16.69 8.52
CA ALA A 111 6.68 17.17 9.58
C ALA A 111 8.15 16.93 9.21
N ALA A 112 8.48 15.77 8.61
CA ALA A 112 9.84 15.42 8.22
C ALA A 112 10.37 16.25 7.04
N THR A 113 9.49 16.70 6.15
CA THR A 113 9.87 17.40 4.91
C THR A 113 9.65 18.90 4.98
N GLY A 114 8.67 19.36 5.77
CA GLY A 114 8.16 20.74 5.73
C GLY A 114 7.51 21.10 4.38
N ARG A 115 7.12 20.10 3.56
CA ARG A 115 6.65 20.25 2.19
C ARG A 115 5.34 19.52 1.98
N VAL A 116 4.62 19.90 0.94
CA VAL A 116 3.40 19.24 0.45
C VAL A 116 3.60 18.82 -1.01
N PRO A 117 3.07 17.67 -1.44
CA PRO A 117 3.12 17.26 -2.83
C PRO A 117 2.08 18.00 -3.66
N GLU A 118 2.25 18.05 -4.98
CA GLU A 118 1.20 18.55 -5.88
C GLU A 118 0.06 17.52 -6.02
N ILE A 119 0.42 16.23 -6.08
CA ILE A 119 -0.53 15.12 -6.24
C ILE A 119 -0.25 14.08 -5.16
N PHE A 120 -1.31 13.55 -4.59
CA PHE A 120 -1.25 12.42 -3.68
C PHE A 120 -1.98 11.23 -4.29
N ASN A 121 -1.28 10.10 -4.48
CA ASN A 121 -1.81 8.89 -5.08
C ASN A 121 -2.03 7.80 -4.03
N SER A 122 -3.20 7.17 -4.05
CA SER A 122 -3.54 6.02 -3.22
C SER A 122 -4.41 5.03 -3.98
N ASP A 123 -4.70 3.88 -3.39
CA ASP A 123 -5.76 3.01 -3.86
C ASP A 123 -7.16 3.56 -3.47
N GLN A 124 -8.21 2.80 -3.79
CA GLN A 124 -9.60 3.13 -3.45
C GLN A 124 -10.04 2.48 -2.12
N GLY A 125 -9.12 2.22 -1.20
CA GLY A 125 -9.44 1.70 0.13
C GLY A 125 -10.34 2.66 0.92
N CYS A 126 -11.17 2.11 1.83
CA CYS A 126 -12.10 2.91 2.62
C CYS A 126 -11.41 3.99 3.47
N GLN A 127 -10.16 3.77 3.88
CA GLN A 127 -9.34 4.76 4.59
C GLN A 127 -9.05 5.97 3.73
N PHE A 128 -8.71 5.75 2.44
CA PHE A 128 -8.31 6.80 1.49
C PHE A 128 -9.49 7.49 0.81
N THR A 129 -10.69 6.90 0.86
CA THR A 129 -11.93 7.52 0.38
C THR A 129 -12.71 8.23 1.48
N SER A 130 -12.27 8.15 2.73
CA SER A 130 -12.93 8.80 3.87
C SER A 130 -12.92 10.33 3.74
N ALA A 131 -13.97 10.97 4.28
CA ALA A 131 -14.08 12.43 4.28
C ALA A 131 -12.95 13.11 5.06
N GLU A 132 -12.46 12.44 6.11
CA GLU A 132 -11.37 12.95 6.95
C GLU A 132 -10.04 12.99 6.18
N TRP A 133 -9.71 11.90 5.48
CA TRP A 133 -8.50 11.81 4.65
C TRP A 133 -8.55 12.79 3.47
N THR A 134 -9.62 12.74 2.68
CA THR A 134 -9.76 13.59 1.49
C THR A 134 -9.88 15.06 1.86
N GLY A 135 -10.58 15.39 2.95
CA GLY A 135 -10.68 16.74 3.49
C GLY A 135 -9.33 17.31 3.90
N LYS A 136 -8.46 16.50 4.54
CA LYS A 136 -7.11 16.93 4.90
C LYS A 136 -6.24 17.22 3.68
N LEU A 137 -6.23 16.35 2.68
CA LEU A 137 -5.47 16.57 1.45
C LEU A 137 -5.94 17.82 0.70
N LEU A 138 -7.25 18.00 0.54
CA LEU A 138 -7.82 19.18 -0.11
C LEU A 138 -7.54 20.46 0.67
N GLY A 139 -7.60 20.42 2.01
CA GLY A 139 -7.25 21.54 2.88
C GLY A 139 -5.78 21.99 2.74
N LEU A 140 -4.89 21.08 2.35
CA LEU A 140 -3.48 21.37 2.03
C LEU A 140 -3.25 21.77 0.57
N GLY A 141 -4.31 21.87 -0.26
CA GLY A 141 -4.22 22.20 -1.68
C GLY A 141 -3.68 21.05 -2.55
N ILE A 142 -3.67 19.82 -2.06
CA ILE A 142 -3.13 18.64 -2.75
C ILE A 142 -4.19 18.05 -3.68
N LYS A 143 -3.82 17.74 -4.92
CA LYS A 143 -4.68 17.04 -5.88
C LYS A 143 -4.70 15.54 -5.52
N ILE A 144 -5.91 14.98 -5.42
CA ILE A 144 -6.09 13.57 -5.09
C ILE A 144 -6.13 12.76 -6.39
N SER A 145 -5.32 11.70 -6.44
CA SER A 145 -5.32 10.68 -7.48
C SER A 145 -5.61 9.33 -6.86
N MET A 146 -6.48 8.54 -7.49
CA MET A 146 -6.78 7.19 -7.01
C MET A 146 -6.59 6.17 -8.13
N ASP A 147 -5.92 5.06 -7.80
CA ASP A 147 -5.68 3.98 -8.74
C ASP A 147 -6.99 3.37 -9.26
N GLY A 148 -7.03 3.03 -10.53
CA GLY A 148 -8.16 2.32 -11.11
C GLY A 148 -8.23 0.86 -10.61
N ARG A 149 -9.45 0.31 -10.49
CA ARG A 149 -9.64 -1.10 -10.09
C ARG A 149 -8.85 -2.05 -11.00
N GLY A 150 -8.00 -2.89 -10.39
CA GLY A 150 -7.25 -3.94 -11.08
C GLY A 150 -5.98 -3.46 -11.80
N ARG A 151 -5.50 -2.26 -11.55
CA ARG A 151 -4.29 -1.69 -12.14
C ARG A 151 -3.13 -1.71 -11.17
N TRP A 152 -2.57 -2.88 -10.93
CA TRP A 152 -1.41 -3.08 -10.05
C TRP A 152 -0.16 -2.27 -10.44
N MET A 153 -0.03 -1.86 -11.71
CA MET A 153 1.12 -1.03 -12.15
C MET A 153 1.08 0.40 -11.62
N ASP A 154 -0.08 0.85 -11.17
CA ASP A 154 -0.29 2.23 -10.75
C ASP A 154 0.31 2.53 -9.36
N ASN A 155 0.74 1.49 -8.60
CA ASN A 155 1.37 1.65 -7.27
C ASN A 155 2.59 0.74 -7.06
N VAL A 156 3.28 0.36 -8.15
CA VAL A 156 4.37 -0.62 -8.18
C VAL A 156 5.53 -0.29 -7.24
N PHE A 157 5.77 0.98 -6.93
CA PHE A 157 6.93 1.37 -6.11
C PHE A 157 6.71 1.09 -4.63
N ILE A 158 5.51 1.35 -4.14
CA ILE A 158 5.18 1.03 -2.76
C ILE A 158 4.97 -0.48 -2.56
N GLU A 159 4.49 -1.20 -3.58
CA GLU A 159 4.44 -2.67 -3.55
C GLU A 159 5.86 -3.28 -3.44
N ARG A 160 6.84 -2.73 -4.17
CA ARG A 160 8.25 -3.12 -4.04
C ARG A 160 8.83 -2.79 -2.67
N LEU A 161 8.44 -1.64 -2.09
CA LEU A 161 8.79 -1.30 -0.71
C LEU A 161 8.28 -2.36 0.26
N TRP A 162 7.02 -2.77 0.13
CA TRP A 162 6.42 -3.81 0.97
C TRP A 162 7.16 -5.14 0.87
N ARG A 163 7.53 -5.53 -0.34
CA ARG A 163 8.35 -6.72 -0.52
C ARG A 163 9.67 -6.60 0.24
N SER A 164 10.38 -5.49 0.07
CA SER A 164 11.69 -5.29 0.71
C SER A 164 11.57 -5.28 2.24
N VAL A 165 10.67 -4.47 2.83
CA VAL A 165 10.53 -4.40 4.28
C VAL A 165 10.05 -5.72 4.89
N LYS A 166 9.17 -6.45 4.21
CA LYS A 166 8.70 -7.75 4.69
C LYS A 166 9.81 -8.78 4.75
N TYR A 167 10.59 -8.92 3.68
CA TYR A 167 11.62 -9.93 3.60
C TYR A 167 12.93 -9.56 4.30
N GLU A 168 13.20 -8.29 4.53
CA GLU A 168 14.46 -7.81 5.11
C GLU A 168 14.34 -7.40 6.58
N GLU A 169 13.12 -7.20 7.09
CA GLU A 169 12.87 -6.80 8.48
C GLU A 169 11.77 -7.66 9.12
N ILE A 170 10.54 -7.59 8.60
CA ILE A 170 9.36 -8.13 9.31
C ILE A 170 9.43 -9.66 9.47
N TYR A 171 9.83 -10.41 8.44
CA TYR A 171 9.90 -11.87 8.46
C TYR A 171 11.22 -12.42 9.03
N LEU A 172 12.25 -11.58 9.10
CA LEU A 172 13.54 -11.99 9.69
C LEU A 172 13.59 -11.81 11.20
N PHE A 173 12.85 -10.83 11.72
CA PHE A 173 12.86 -10.51 13.14
C PHE A 173 11.46 -10.71 13.72
N GLU A 174 11.32 -11.62 14.66
CA GLU A 174 10.09 -11.83 15.42
C GLU A 174 9.89 -10.69 16.42
N HIS A 175 9.17 -9.65 15.99
CA HIS A 175 8.87 -8.53 16.87
C HIS A 175 7.76 -8.91 17.85
N ALA A 176 8.11 -9.11 19.13
CA ALA A 176 7.17 -9.51 20.17
C ALA A 176 6.14 -8.41 20.50
N THR A 177 6.45 -7.13 20.25
CA THR A 177 5.58 -5.99 20.57
C THR A 177 5.59 -4.96 19.44
N VAL A 178 4.54 -4.13 19.37
CA VAL A 178 4.47 -2.99 18.44
C VAL A 178 5.62 -2.00 18.68
N HIS A 179 6.06 -1.84 19.92
CA HIS A 179 7.20 -1.00 20.24
C HIS A 179 8.49 -1.53 19.60
N ALA A 180 8.77 -2.83 19.73
CA ALA A 180 9.92 -3.49 19.08
C ALA A 180 9.83 -3.38 17.56
N LEU A 181 8.64 -3.61 16.97
CA LEU A 181 8.40 -3.43 15.54
C LEU A 181 8.71 -1.99 15.09
N ARG A 182 8.22 -0.97 15.80
CA ARG A 182 8.52 0.43 15.48
C ARG A 182 10.01 0.75 15.55
N ALA A 183 10.73 0.18 16.49
CA ALA A 183 12.18 0.36 16.61
C ALA A 183 12.95 -0.30 15.44
N GLY A 184 12.57 -1.52 15.04
CA GLY A 184 13.11 -2.23 13.89
C GLY A 184 12.85 -1.46 12.58
N LEU A 185 11.59 -1.09 12.34
CA LEU A 185 11.18 -0.33 11.15
C LEU A 185 11.90 1.02 11.04
N ARG A 186 12.12 1.73 12.16
CA ARG A 186 12.89 3.00 12.16
C ARG A 186 14.31 2.80 11.65
N LYS A 187 14.98 1.74 12.10
CA LYS A 187 16.34 1.39 11.62
C LYS A 187 16.32 0.98 10.15
N TRP A 188 15.34 0.17 9.78
CA TRP A 188 15.22 -0.32 8.40
C TRP A 188 14.94 0.82 7.43
N PHE A 189 13.95 1.69 7.69
CA PHE A 189 13.64 2.84 6.84
C PHE A 189 14.80 3.85 6.76
N GLY A 190 15.55 4.06 7.86
CA GLY A 190 16.78 4.84 7.82
C GLY A 190 17.80 4.25 6.85
N ARG A 191 18.08 2.95 6.94
CA ARG A 191 18.98 2.28 5.98
C ARG A 191 18.46 2.31 4.55
N TYR A 192 17.16 2.09 4.34
CA TYR A 192 16.53 2.16 3.02
C TYR A 192 16.70 3.55 2.39
N ASN A 193 16.45 4.61 3.13
CA ASN A 193 16.53 5.97 2.63
C ASN A 193 17.97 6.48 2.43
N ASP A 194 18.86 6.21 3.40
CA ASP A 194 20.12 6.94 3.51
C ASP A 194 21.34 6.11 3.05
N TRP A 195 21.22 4.78 3.02
CA TRP A 195 22.36 3.92 2.74
C TRP A 195 22.16 3.00 1.54
N ARG A 196 20.94 2.57 1.24
CA ARG A 196 20.66 1.60 0.18
C ARG A 196 20.73 2.26 -1.20
N PRO A 197 21.65 1.81 -2.10
CA PRO A 197 21.65 2.27 -3.48
C PRO A 197 20.49 1.62 -4.26
N HIS A 198 19.88 2.39 -5.16
CA HIS A 198 18.84 1.91 -6.07
C HIS A 198 19.30 1.99 -7.51
N GLU A 199 19.29 0.86 -8.23
CA GLU A 199 19.71 0.78 -9.62
C GLU A 199 18.92 1.76 -10.51
N THR A 200 17.59 1.83 -10.33
CA THR A 200 16.72 2.75 -11.08
C THR A 200 16.94 4.24 -10.76
N LEU A 201 17.70 4.54 -9.72
CA LEU A 201 18.13 5.88 -9.34
C LEU A 201 19.61 6.13 -9.66
N GLY A 202 20.19 5.36 -10.59
CA GLY A 202 21.62 5.47 -10.92
C GLY A 202 22.55 5.08 -9.78
N ASN A 203 22.13 4.12 -8.96
CA ASN A 203 22.84 3.67 -7.74
C ASN A 203 22.97 4.74 -6.63
N LEU A 204 22.17 5.80 -6.70
CA LEU A 204 22.04 6.76 -5.60
C LEU A 204 21.06 6.25 -4.55
N THR A 205 21.18 6.80 -3.33
CA THR A 205 20.18 6.55 -2.29
C THR A 205 18.94 7.43 -2.49
N PRO A 206 17.77 7.02 -2.00
CA PRO A 206 16.55 7.84 -2.03
C PRO A 206 16.76 9.26 -1.48
N THR A 207 17.48 9.38 -0.37
CA THR A 207 17.77 10.69 0.24
C THR A 207 18.67 11.55 -0.65
N MET A 208 19.70 10.98 -1.29
CA MET A 208 20.55 11.74 -2.22
C MET A 208 19.73 12.32 -3.37
N VAL A 209 18.88 11.50 -4.01
CA VAL A 209 18.02 11.96 -5.12
C VAL A 209 17.05 13.05 -4.66
N TYR A 210 16.43 12.85 -3.50
CA TYR A 210 15.50 13.83 -2.93
C TYR A 210 16.16 15.18 -2.66
N GLN A 211 17.35 15.19 -2.06
CA GLN A 211 18.07 16.41 -1.69
C GLN A 211 18.69 17.13 -2.89
N THR A 212 19.35 16.39 -3.80
CA THR A 212 20.01 16.99 -4.98
C THR A 212 19.03 17.72 -5.88
N SER A 213 17.83 17.16 -6.06
CA SER A 213 16.81 17.80 -6.89
C SER A 213 16.28 19.10 -6.28
N HIS A 214 16.27 19.23 -4.94
CA HIS A 214 15.87 20.47 -4.26
C HIS A 214 16.96 21.54 -4.28
N GLN A 215 18.23 21.13 -4.24
CA GLN A 215 19.36 22.07 -4.37
C GLN A 215 19.48 22.64 -5.79
N ALA A 216 19.11 21.89 -6.80
CA ALA A 216 19.12 22.34 -8.19
C ALA A 216 17.96 23.30 -8.53
N ALA A 217 16.93 23.38 -7.69
CA ALA A 217 15.74 24.22 -7.88
C ALA A 217 15.75 25.50 -7.02
N ALA A 218 16.74 25.68 -6.15
CA ALA A 218 16.97 26.85 -5.31
C ALA A 218 18.04 27.77 -5.90
#